data_854da3eab69f984efceed8d7f331e503
#
_entry.id   854da3eab69f984efceed8d7f331e503
#
_cell.length_a   1.000
_cell.length_b   1.000
_cell.length_c   1.000
_cell.angle_alpha   90.00
_cell.angle_beta   90.00
_cell.angle_gamma   90.00
#
_symmetry.space_group_name_H-M   'P 1'
#
loop_
_entity.id
_entity.type
_entity.pdbx_description
1 polymer ?
#
loop_
_entity_poly.entity_id
_entity_poly.type
_entity_poly.pdbx_seq_one_letter_code
_entity_poly.pdbx_strand_id
1 'polypeptide(L)'
;AGIDIIGPSDMMDGRVGAIRDALDKNQFINTNIMSYTAKYASAFYGPFRDALDSEPKFGDKKTYQMDPRNKTESLVEAELDELEGADILMVKPALSYLDVINTIKENSNLPISAYNVSGEYSMVHAAASNGWLNYEDTFLEVLTSIKRAGADIISVSYTHLRAHETTS
;
A
#
# COMPACT_ATOMS: atom_id res chain seq x y z
N ALA A 1 9.84 -13.09 18.76
CA ALA A 1 9.90 -11.65 18.57
C ALA A 1 8.45 -11.15 18.47
N GLY A 2 8.04 -10.21 19.32
CA GLY A 2 6.69 -9.65 19.28
C GLY A 2 6.55 -8.73 18.07
N ILE A 3 5.47 -8.89 17.32
CA ILE A 3 5.04 -7.93 16.30
C ILE A 3 3.66 -7.40 16.69
N ASP A 4 3.42 -6.12 16.42
CA ASP A 4 2.17 -5.46 16.76
C ASP A 4 1.17 -5.50 15.60
N ILE A 5 1.67 -5.52 14.36
CA ILE A 5 0.86 -5.48 13.14
C ILE A 5 1.39 -6.50 12.12
N ILE A 6 0.49 -7.30 11.54
CA ILE A 6 0.77 -8.17 10.39
C ILE A 6 0.17 -7.54 9.14
N GLY A 7 0.96 -7.47 8.04
CA GLY A 7 0.51 -6.95 6.74
C GLY A 7 0.61 -8.01 5.63
N PRO A 8 -0.39 -8.88 5.45
CA PRO A 8 -0.40 -9.86 4.35
C PRO A 8 -0.57 -9.13 3.02
N SER A 9 0.37 -9.35 2.08
CA SER A 9 0.41 -8.56 0.83
C SER A 9 -0.13 -9.31 -0.40
N ASP A 10 -0.82 -10.42 -0.23
CA ASP A 10 -1.34 -11.26 -1.32
C ASP A 10 -2.76 -10.91 -1.66
N MET A 11 -3.65 -10.38 -1.19
CA MET A 11 -5.07 -10.14 -1.58
C MET A 11 -5.88 -11.44 -1.79
N MET A 12 -5.54 -12.52 -1.11
CA MET A 12 -6.27 -13.77 -1.25
C MET A 12 -7.51 -13.77 -0.34
N ASP A 13 -8.68 -14.01 -0.90
CA ASP A 13 -9.94 -14.15 -0.16
C ASP A 13 -9.82 -15.16 0.99
N GLY A 14 -10.35 -14.80 2.15
CA GLY A 14 -10.25 -15.62 3.37
C GLY A 14 -8.88 -15.57 4.05
N ARG A 15 -7.91 -14.83 3.52
CA ARG A 15 -6.57 -14.76 4.09
C ARG A 15 -6.56 -14.01 5.41
N VAL A 16 -7.25 -12.89 5.50
CA VAL A 16 -7.37 -12.09 6.72
C VAL A 16 -8.04 -12.91 7.81
N GLY A 17 -9.16 -13.57 7.50
CA GLY A 17 -9.88 -14.44 8.42
C GLY A 17 -9.02 -15.60 8.92
N ALA A 18 -8.29 -16.28 8.04
CA ALA A 18 -7.41 -17.37 8.43
C ALA A 18 -6.27 -16.91 9.36
N ILE A 19 -5.72 -15.71 9.13
CA ILE A 19 -4.70 -15.13 10.01
C ILE A 19 -5.31 -14.75 11.35
N ARG A 20 -6.48 -14.10 11.38
CA ARG A 20 -7.18 -13.72 12.61
C ARG A 20 -7.46 -14.95 13.48
N ASP A 21 -8.03 -15.99 12.89
CA ASP A 21 -8.31 -17.24 13.58
C ASP A 21 -7.02 -17.88 14.17
N ALA A 22 -5.93 -17.86 13.40
CA ALA A 22 -4.66 -18.40 13.85
C ALA A 22 -4.06 -17.58 15.02
N LEU A 23 -4.13 -16.24 14.95
CA LEU A 23 -3.67 -15.35 16.01
C LEU A 23 -4.47 -15.56 17.30
N ASP A 24 -5.80 -15.57 17.21
CA ASP A 24 -6.69 -15.73 18.36
C ASP A 24 -6.52 -17.09 19.03
N LYS A 25 -6.42 -18.16 18.23
CA LYS A 25 -6.17 -19.52 18.73
C LYS A 25 -4.85 -19.62 19.50
N ASN A 26 -3.85 -18.84 19.13
CA ASN A 26 -2.55 -18.80 19.80
C ASN A 26 -2.42 -17.67 20.82
N GLN A 27 -3.51 -17.02 21.22
CA GLN A 27 -3.59 -15.96 22.23
C GLN A 27 -2.89 -14.64 21.84
N PHE A 28 -2.68 -14.41 20.53
CA PHE A 28 -2.16 -13.13 19.98
C PHE A 28 -3.30 -12.17 19.65
N ILE A 29 -4.27 -12.02 20.55
CA ILE A 29 -5.48 -11.23 20.35
C ILE A 29 -5.25 -9.74 20.13
N ASN A 30 -4.10 -9.22 20.54
CA ASN A 30 -3.74 -7.81 20.40
C ASN A 30 -2.89 -7.51 19.15
N THR A 31 -2.58 -8.54 18.33
CA THR A 31 -1.86 -8.33 17.07
C THR A 31 -2.83 -7.88 15.99
N ASN A 32 -2.65 -6.67 15.49
CA ASN A 32 -3.50 -6.09 14.45
C ASN A 32 -3.19 -6.67 13.07
N ILE A 33 -4.20 -6.70 12.19
CA ILE A 33 -4.05 -7.09 10.79
C ILE A 33 -4.27 -5.86 9.90
N MET A 34 -3.24 -5.45 9.17
CA MET A 34 -3.32 -4.44 8.12
C MET A 34 -3.48 -5.16 6.77
N SER A 35 -4.71 -5.25 6.27
CA SER A 35 -4.97 -5.87 4.98
C SER A 35 -4.49 -5.01 3.82
N TYR A 36 -3.94 -5.64 2.78
CA TYR A 36 -3.68 -4.98 1.48
C TYR A 36 -4.96 -5.02 0.65
N THR A 37 -5.99 -4.39 1.15
CA THR A 37 -7.37 -4.43 0.68
C THR A 37 -7.53 -4.01 -0.77
N ALA A 38 -6.93 -2.90 -1.18
CA ALA A 38 -7.02 -2.38 -2.55
C ALA A 38 -5.61 -2.23 -3.14
N LYS A 39 -5.05 -3.32 -3.65
CA LYS A 39 -3.74 -3.36 -4.28
C LYS A 39 -3.87 -3.49 -5.79
N TYR A 40 -3.55 -2.42 -6.50
CA TYR A 40 -3.71 -2.32 -7.95
C TYR A 40 -2.51 -2.83 -8.73
N ALA A 41 -2.75 -3.36 -9.94
CA ALA A 41 -1.71 -3.73 -10.91
C ALA A 41 -1.10 -2.45 -11.50
N SER A 42 -0.09 -1.88 -10.83
CA SER A 42 0.45 -0.57 -11.12
C SER A 42 1.83 -0.62 -11.79
N ALA A 43 2.05 0.31 -12.72
CA ALA A 43 3.36 0.56 -13.31
C ALA A 43 4.35 1.19 -12.30
N PHE A 44 3.85 1.80 -11.22
CA PHE A 44 4.69 2.44 -10.19
C PHE A 44 5.48 1.47 -9.30
N TYR A 45 5.35 0.17 -9.52
CA TYR A 45 6.16 -0.84 -8.80
C TYR A 45 7.54 -1.09 -9.44
N GLY A 46 7.84 -0.49 -10.60
CA GLY A 46 9.07 -0.73 -11.36
C GLY A 46 10.34 -0.69 -10.51
N PRO A 47 10.71 0.46 -9.88
CA PRO A 47 11.97 0.57 -9.14
C PRO A 47 12.13 -0.45 -8.01
N PHE A 48 11.04 -0.85 -7.36
CA PHE A 48 11.07 -1.86 -6.30
C PHE A 48 11.30 -3.27 -6.85
N ARG A 49 10.74 -3.58 -8.03
CA ARG A 49 10.93 -4.88 -8.70
C ARG A 49 12.38 -5.06 -9.13
N ASP A 50 12.97 -4.03 -9.72
CA ASP A 50 14.37 -4.02 -10.15
C ASP A 50 15.32 -4.20 -8.94
N ALA A 51 15.04 -3.49 -7.83
CA ALA A 51 15.88 -3.52 -6.63
C ALA A 51 15.88 -4.88 -5.91
N LEU A 52 14.77 -5.65 -5.97
CA LEU A 52 14.63 -6.93 -5.28
C LEU A 52 14.78 -8.15 -6.18
N ASP A 53 15.09 -7.98 -7.48
CA ASP A 53 15.06 -9.07 -8.47
C ASP A 53 13.74 -9.88 -8.36
N SER A 54 12.64 -9.15 -8.05
CA SER A 54 11.34 -9.72 -7.69
C SER A 54 10.39 -9.81 -8.89
N GLU A 55 10.89 -9.72 -10.11
CA GLU A 55 10.10 -10.04 -11.28
C GLU A 55 9.67 -11.51 -11.22
N PRO A 56 8.39 -11.79 -11.46
CA PRO A 56 7.93 -13.17 -11.49
C PRO A 56 8.68 -13.91 -12.59
N LYS A 57 9.33 -15.02 -12.23
CA LYS A 57 10.03 -15.89 -13.21
C LYS A 57 9.06 -16.49 -14.24
N PHE A 58 7.78 -16.53 -13.93
CA PHE A 58 6.68 -16.97 -14.80
C PHE A 58 5.43 -16.13 -14.53
N GLY A 59 4.74 -15.68 -15.59
CA GLY A 59 3.51 -14.90 -15.50
C GLY A 59 3.73 -13.45 -15.07
N ASP A 60 2.64 -12.76 -14.85
CA ASP A 60 2.64 -11.42 -14.27
C ASP A 60 1.80 -11.39 -12.99
N LYS A 61 2.09 -10.45 -12.08
CA LYS A 61 1.34 -10.28 -10.83
C LYS A 61 -0.06 -9.65 -11.06
N LYS A 62 -0.43 -9.37 -12.30
CA LYS A 62 -1.70 -8.77 -12.67
C LYS A 62 -2.88 -9.71 -12.49
N THR A 63 -2.63 -11.02 -12.34
CA THR A 63 -3.66 -12.04 -12.15
C THR A 63 -4.38 -11.94 -10.81
N TYR A 64 -3.75 -11.34 -9.77
CA TYR A 64 -4.34 -11.19 -8.44
C TYR A 64 -4.42 -9.72 -7.97
N GLN A 65 -3.76 -8.81 -8.67
CA GLN A 65 -3.85 -7.37 -8.39
C GLN A 65 -5.04 -6.78 -9.13
N MET A 66 -5.72 -5.82 -8.51
CA MET A 66 -6.90 -5.18 -9.07
C MET A 66 -6.60 -4.42 -10.37
N ASP A 67 -7.58 -4.40 -11.27
CA ASP A 67 -7.48 -3.59 -12.49
C ASP A 67 -7.50 -2.09 -12.15
N PRO A 68 -6.49 -1.31 -12.59
CA PRO A 68 -6.44 0.14 -12.33
C PRO A 68 -7.66 0.93 -12.79
N ARG A 69 -8.48 0.37 -13.69
CA ARG A 69 -9.70 1.00 -14.20
C ARG A 69 -10.93 0.75 -13.33
N ASN A 70 -10.84 -0.18 -12.39
CA ASN A 70 -11.96 -0.61 -11.55
C ASN A 70 -11.83 -0.06 -10.12
N LYS A 71 -12.61 0.98 -9.82
CA LYS A 71 -12.68 1.53 -8.45
C LYS A 71 -13.68 0.76 -7.57
N THR A 72 -14.77 0.28 -8.15
CA THR A 72 -15.87 -0.31 -7.39
C THR A 72 -15.48 -1.58 -6.64
N GLU A 73 -14.59 -2.39 -7.19
CA GLU A 73 -14.04 -3.59 -6.56
C GLU A 73 -13.41 -3.29 -5.19
N SER A 74 -12.80 -2.11 -5.02
CA SER A 74 -12.19 -1.74 -3.74
C SER A 74 -13.16 -1.69 -2.56
N LEU A 75 -14.45 -1.41 -2.80
CA LEU A 75 -15.48 -1.45 -1.75
C LEU A 75 -15.83 -2.88 -1.37
N VAL A 76 -15.89 -3.78 -2.35
CA VAL A 76 -16.16 -5.20 -2.10
C VAL A 76 -15.03 -5.82 -1.27
N GLU A 77 -13.78 -5.55 -1.67
CA GLU A 77 -12.60 -6.02 -0.92
C GLU A 77 -12.54 -5.42 0.48
N ALA A 78 -12.89 -4.14 0.64
CA ALA A 78 -12.92 -3.51 1.96
C ALA A 78 -13.95 -4.16 2.88
N GLU A 79 -15.17 -4.40 2.40
CA GLU A 79 -16.22 -5.07 3.16
C GLU A 79 -15.82 -6.51 3.55
N LEU A 80 -15.24 -7.27 2.63
CA LEU A 80 -14.78 -8.63 2.89
C LEU A 80 -13.68 -8.66 3.94
N ASP A 81 -12.66 -7.82 3.81
CA ASP A 81 -11.54 -7.74 4.77
C ASP A 81 -12.01 -7.31 6.17
N GLU A 82 -12.97 -6.38 6.27
CA GLU A 82 -13.59 -6.01 7.55
C GLU A 82 -14.32 -7.18 8.19
N LEU A 83 -15.14 -7.92 7.41
CA LEU A 83 -15.86 -9.10 7.87
C LEU A 83 -14.92 -10.22 8.32
N GLU A 84 -13.77 -10.34 7.69
CA GLU A 84 -12.72 -11.29 8.04
C GLU A 84 -11.89 -10.88 9.26
N GLY A 85 -12.05 -9.65 9.76
CA GLY A 85 -11.40 -9.16 10.99
C GLY A 85 -10.10 -8.39 10.74
N ALA A 86 -10.00 -7.66 9.64
CA ALA A 86 -8.96 -6.64 9.45
C ALA A 86 -9.15 -5.50 10.45
N ASP A 87 -8.04 -4.95 10.95
CA ASP A 87 -8.02 -3.79 11.83
C ASP A 87 -7.69 -2.50 11.09
N ILE A 88 -6.99 -2.62 9.95
CA ILE A 88 -6.55 -1.50 9.10
C ILE A 88 -6.71 -1.93 7.64
N LEU A 89 -7.27 -1.06 6.80
CA LEU A 89 -7.41 -1.28 5.36
C LEU A 89 -6.36 -0.47 4.59
N MET A 90 -5.64 -1.10 3.67
CA MET A 90 -4.56 -0.44 2.91
C MET A 90 -4.90 -0.31 1.43
N VAL A 91 -4.67 0.89 0.88
CA VAL A 91 -4.67 1.18 -0.55
C VAL A 91 -3.23 1.27 -1.06
N LYS A 92 -2.92 0.58 -2.16
CA LYS A 92 -1.59 0.54 -2.78
C LYS A 92 -1.68 0.47 -4.30
N PRO A 93 -1.05 1.38 -5.07
CA PRO A 93 -0.34 2.60 -4.64
C PRO A 93 -1.26 3.69 -4.08
N ALA A 94 -0.70 4.85 -3.65
CA ALA A 94 -1.44 5.92 -3.01
C ALA A 94 -1.80 7.06 -3.96
N LEU A 95 -0.80 7.72 -4.56
CA LEU A 95 -0.97 9.01 -5.23
C LEU A 95 -1.93 8.97 -6.43
N SER A 96 -1.87 7.90 -7.23
CA SER A 96 -2.77 7.73 -8.38
C SER A 96 -4.14 7.13 -8.04
N TYR A 97 -4.39 6.87 -6.74
CA TYR A 97 -5.60 6.21 -6.23
C TYR A 97 -6.21 6.98 -5.05
N LEU A 98 -6.08 8.33 -5.05
CA LEU A 98 -6.66 9.19 -4.01
C LEU A 98 -8.18 9.08 -3.94
N ASP A 99 -8.83 8.86 -5.07
CA ASP A 99 -10.26 8.62 -5.18
C ASP A 99 -10.67 7.28 -4.54
N VAL A 100 -9.83 6.25 -4.61
CA VAL A 100 -10.05 4.96 -3.95
C VAL A 100 -9.89 5.11 -2.43
N ILE A 101 -8.84 5.81 -1.98
CA ILE A 101 -8.62 6.11 -0.56
C ILE A 101 -9.85 6.82 0.02
N ASN A 102 -10.34 7.86 -0.68
CA ASN A 102 -11.52 8.60 -0.25
C ASN A 102 -12.78 7.71 -0.25
N THR A 103 -12.96 6.91 -1.29
CA THR A 103 -14.12 6.01 -1.40
C THR A 103 -14.17 5.00 -0.25
N ILE A 104 -13.05 4.35 0.10
CA ILE A 104 -13.01 3.43 1.23
C ILE A 104 -13.23 4.19 2.55
N LYS A 105 -12.60 5.36 2.72
CA LYS A 105 -12.76 6.18 3.94
C LYS A 105 -14.20 6.61 4.20
N GLU A 106 -14.96 6.87 3.17
CA GLU A 106 -16.38 7.25 3.30
C GLU A 106 -17.29 6.05 3.63
N ASN A 107 -16.83 4.82 3.41
CA ASN A 107 -17.62 3.60 3.56
C ASN A 107 -17.13 2.66 4.68
N SER A 108 -15.99 2.96 5.33
CA SER A 108 -15.44 2.18 6.43
C SER A 108 -15.14 3.06 7.65
N ASN A 109 -15.32 2.49 8.84
CA ASN A 109 -14.92 3.13 10.11
C ASN A 109 -13.49 2.75 10.53
N LEU A 110 -12.85 1.81 9.85
CA LEU A 110 -11.48 1.41 10.15
C LEU A 110 -10.47 2.49 9.74
N PRO A 111 -9.29 2.52 10.37
CA PRO A 111 -8.18 3.33 9.89
C PRO A 111 -7.76 2.93 8.47
N ILE A 112 -7.52 3.93 7.62
CA ILE A 112 -7.07 3.72 6.25
C ILE A 112 -5.57 3.96 6.16
N SER A 113 -4.85 2.95 5.68
CA SER A 113 -3.43 3.07 5.32
C SER A 113 -3.29 3.30 3.81
N ALA A 114 -2.34 4.14 3.42
CA ALA A 114 -2.00 4.36 2.02
C ALA A 114 -0.50 4.14 1.80
N TYR A 115 -0.15 3.40 0.74
CA TYR A 115 1.24 3.09 0.44
C TYR A 115 1.77 3.93 -0.72
N ASN A 116 2.58 4.95 -0.43
CA ASN A 116 3.35 5.69 -1.42
C ASN A 116 4.51 4.81 -1.88
N VAL A 117 4.38 4.21 -3.08
CA VAL A 117 5.30 3.20 -3.57
C VAL A 117 6.54 3.82 -4.22
N SER A 118 7.54 2.98 -4.50
CA SER A 118 8.85 3.39 -4.99
C SER A 118 8.80 4.23 -6.27
N GLY A 119 7.93 3.91 -7.22
CA GLY A 119 7.77 4.69 -8.45
C GLY A 119 7.21 6.08 -8.21
N GLU A 120 6.26 6.22 -7.28
CA GLU A 120 5.70 7.52 -6.90
C GLU A 120 6.76 8.39 -6.22
N TYR A 121 7.54 7.82 -5.32
CA TYR A 121 8.67 8.51 -4.68
C TYR A 121 9.75 8.89 -5.70
N SER A 122 10.14 7.96 -6.57
CA SER A 122 11.17 8.16 -7.59
C SER A 122 10.84 9.26 -8.59
N MET A 123 9.55 9.45 -8.92
CA MET A 123 9.12 10.54 -9.81
C MET A 123 9.43 11.91 -9.21
N VAL A 124 9.12 12.12 -7.94
CA VAL A 124 9.41 13.38 -7.24
C VAL A 124 10.92 13.59 -7.14
N HIS A 125 11.67 12.55 -6.76
CA HIS A 125 13.11 12.62 -6.63
C HIS A 125 13.79 12.94 -7.98
N ALA A 126 13.39 12.29 -9.06
CA ALA A 126 13.94 12.52 -10.39
C ALA A 126 13.65 13.95 -10.89
N ALA A 127 12.41 14.43 -10.71
CA ALA A 127 12.05 15.80 -11.09
C ALA A 127 12.83 16.85 -10.28
N ALA A 128 13.03 16.62 -9.00
CA ALA A 128 13.82 17.49 -8.13
C ALA A 128 15.30 17.47 -8.51
N SER A 129 15.88 16.31 -8.81
CA SER A 129 17.28 16.18 -9.24
C SER A 129 17.56 16.88 -10.57
N ASN A 130 16.56 17.03 -11.42
CA ASN A 130 16.65 17.82 -12.65
C ASN A 130 16.37 19.32 -12.44
N GLY A 131 16.12 19.76 -11.21
CA GLY A 131 15.82 21.16 -10.89
C GLY A 131 14.43 21.64 -11.34
N TRP A 132 13.52 20.73 -11.67
CA TRP A 132 12.17 21.08 -12.13
C TRP A 132 11.21 21.37 -10.99
N LEU A 133 11.42 20.75 -9.84
CA LEU A 133 10.61 20.89 -8.64
C LEU A 133 11.48 21.06 -7.40
N ASN A 134 10.95 21.74 -6.37
CA ASN A 134 11.54 21.67 -5.05
C ASN A 134 11.15 20.32 -4.40
N TYR A 135 12.14 19.56 -3.93
CA TYR A 135 11.92 18.23 -3.39
C TYR A 135 11.04 18.24 -2.14
N GLU A 136 11.39 19.06 -1.16
CA GLU A 136 10.72 19.08 0.14
C GLU A 136 9.27 19.55 0.01
N ASP A 137 9.04 20.65 -0.70
CA ASP A 137 7.71 21.20 -0.91
C ASP A 137 6.82 20.22 -1.67
N THR A 138 7.34 19.63 -2.75
CA THR A 138 6.58 18.69 -3.59
C THR A 138 6.26 17.40 -2.83
N PHE A 139 7.22 16.86 -2.08
CA PHE A 139 6.99 15.64 -1.33
C PHE A 139 5.98 15.86 -0.20
N LEU A 140 6.06 17.00 0.48
CA LEU A 140 5.07 17.38 1.50
C LEU A 140 3.66 17.55 0.89
N GLU A 141 3.56 18.12 -0.31
CA GLU A 141 2.28 18.26 -1.02
C GLU A 141 1.70 16.89 -1.40
N VAL A 142 2.53 15.96 -1.87
CA VAL A 142 2.13 14.56 -2.14
C VAL A 142 1.57 13.90 -0.87
N LEU A 143 2.29 13.96 0.24
CA LEU A 143 1.82 13.38 1.51
C LEU A 143 0.54 14.06 2.01
N THR A 144 0.46 15.39 1.86
CA THR A 144 -0.76 16.15 2.21
C THR A 144 -1.96 15.75 1.36
N SER A 145 -1.75 15.48 0.07
CA SER A 145 -2.83 15.05 -0.82
C SER A 145 -3.36 13.66 -0.44
N ILE A 146 -2.46 12.74 -0.08
CA ILE A 146 -2.81 11.41 0.41
C ILE A 146 -3.58 11.51 1.74
N LYS A 147 -3.10 12.34 2.66
CA LYS A 147 -3.77 12.59 3.95
C LYS A 147 -5.15 13.21 3.75
N ARG A 148 -5.27 14.20 2.87
CA ARG A 148 -6.54 14.87 2.54
C ARG A 148 -7.56 13.91 1.90
N ALA A 149 -7.09 12.92 1.15
CA ALA A 149 -7.96 11.87 0.59
C ALA A 149 -8.58 10.96 1.66
N GLY A 150 -8.03 10.95 2.89
CA GLY A 150 -8.61 10.22 4.01
C GLY A 150 -7.66 9.19 4.65
N ALA A 151 -6.40 9.10 4.24
CA ALA A 151 -5.44 8.19 4.85
C ALA A 151 -5.13 8.61 6.29
N ASP A 152 -5.21 7.66 7.22
CA ASP A 152 -4.81 7.83 8.62
C ASP A 152 -3.32 7.50 8.81
N ILE A 153 -2.82 6.53 8.02
CA ILE A 153 -1.44 6.05 8.02
C ILE A 153 -0.87 6.16 6.60
N ILE A 154 0.37 6.64 6.46
CA ILE A 154 1.06 6.71 5.17
C ILE A 154 2.38 5.96 5.28
N SER A 155 2.52 4.89 4.47
CA SER A 155 3.78 4.17 4.29
C SER A 155 4.51 4.69 3.05
N VAL A 156 5.82 4.89 3.15
CA VAL A 156 6.65 5.39 2.05
C VAL A 156 7.80 4.43 1.77
N SER A 157 7.94 4.01 0.51
CA SER A 157 9.04 3.14 0.08
C SER A 157 10.17 3.96 -0.52
N TYR A 158 11.19 4.28 0.27
CA TYR A 158 12.37 5.05 -0.18
C TYR A 158 13.71 4.37 0.11
N THR A 159 13.74 3.28 0.85
CA THR A 159 14.97 2.65 1.37
C THR A 159 15.94 2.20 0.29
N HIS A 160 15.46 1.77 -0.87
CA HIS A 160 16.30 1.34 -1.98
C HIS A 160 17.02 2.49 -2.69
N LEU A 161 16.53 3.73 -2.62
CA LEU A 161 17.22 4.88 -3.20
C LEU A 161 18.45 5.29 -2.38
N ARG A 162 18.42 5.14 -1.05
CA ARG A 162 19.57 5.38 -0.18
C ARG A 162 20.72 4.38 -0.38
N ALA A 163 20.41 3.15 -0.78
CA ALA A 163 21.45 2.14 -1.03
C ALA A 163 22.36 2.50 -2.22
N HIS A 164 21.88 3.32 -3.17
CA HIS A 164 22.69 3.80 -4.29
C HIS A 164 23.50 5.07 -3.98
N GLU A 165 23.10 5.87 -2.98
CA GLU A 165 23.79 7.09 -2.59
C GLU A 165 25.03 6.82 -1.72
N THR A 166 25.13 5.64 -1.10
CA THR A 166 26.26 5.29 -0.19
C THR A 166 27.43 4.60 -0.88
N THR A 167 27.39 4.40 -2.21
CA THR A 167 28.43 3.74 -3.02
C THR A 167 29.21 4.69 -3.94
N SER A 168 29.08 6.01 -3.75
CA SER A 168 29.86 7.03 -4.45
C SER A 168 30.94 7.64 -3.58
#